data_db6e47811e2d606b00b4fea83630a836
#
_entry.id   db6e47811e2d606b00b4fea83630a836
#
_cell.length_a   1.000
_cell.length_b   1.000
_cell.length_c   1.000
_cell.angle_alpha   90.00
_cell.angle_beta   90.00
_cell.angle_gamma   90.00
#
_symmetry.space_group_name_H-M   'P 1'
#
loop_
_entity.id
_entity.type
_entity.pdbx_description
1 polymer ?
#
loop_
_entity_poly.entity_id
_entity_poly.type
_entity_poly.pdbx_seq_one_letter_code
_entity_poly.pdbx_strand_id
1 'polypeptide(L)'
;MLSDSRQERDARGRGHIPPDWVDTNATYFITINCKQRGKAQLTADDMPQKIFDSVQFYQDSRHWWPEIFLLRPDHLHALISFSWDQKKGINSVLSSWKRFIARKYGIEWQIDYFDHRIRNESDHEDKWDYIRQNPVREGLVESYDQWPHVWRPGAIGW
;
A
#
# COMPACT_ATOMS: atom_id res chain seq x y z
N MET A 1 -25.33 -4.44 4.71
CA MET A 1 -24.74 -3.15 5.06
C MET A 1 -23.24 -3.12 4.86
N LEU A 2 -22.51 -4.08 5.38
CA LEU A 2 -21.07 -4.16 5.10
C LEU A 2 -20.76 -4.41 3.62
N SER A 3 -21.64 -5.13 2.92
CA SER A 3 -21.52 -5.37 1.49
C SER A 3 -21.62 -4.09 0.65
N ASP A 4 -22.45 -3.12 1.08
CA ASP A 4 -22.66 -1.90 0.30
C ASP A 4 -21.43 -1.01 0.25
N SER A 5 -20.74 -0.84 1.39
CA SER A 5 -19.51 -0.04 1.41
C SER A 5 -18.38 -0.68 0.62
N ARG A 6 -18.35 -2.00 0.55
CA ARG A 6 -17.39 -2.73 -0.28
C ARG A 6 -17.69 -2.55 -1.76
N GLN A 7 -18.97 -2.65 -2.13
CA GLN A 7 -19.41 -2.42 -3.50
C GLN A 7 -19.09 -1.01 -3.97
N GLU A 8 -19.29 -0.02 -3.08
CA GLU A 8 -18.95 1.36 -3.40
C GLU A 8 -17.46 1.54 -3.70
N ARG A 9 -16.60 0.89 -2.93
CA ARG A 9 -15.16 0.95 -3.19
C ARG A 9 -14.79 0.32 -4.52
N ASP A 10 -15.42 -0.80 -4.84
CA ASP A 10 -15.19 -1.47 -6.12
C ASP A 10 -15.72 -0.62 -7.28
N ALA A 11 -16.89 -0.05 -7.13
CA ALA A 11 -17.48 0.81 -8.15
C ALA A 11 -16.61 2.03 -8.46
N ARG A 12 -15.83 2.51 -7.49
CA ARG A 12 -14.86 3.58 -7.69
C ARG A 12 -13.54 3.10 -8.28
N GLY A 13 -13.42 1.83 -8.59
CA GLY A 13 -12.22 1.25 -9.20
C GLY A 13 -10.98 1.32 -8.32
N ARG A 14 -11.18 1.40 -7.00
CA ARG A 14 -10.08 1.57 -6.05
C ARG A 14 -9.57 0.28 -5.48
N GLY A 15 -9.89 -0.82 -6.09
CA GLY A 15 -9.24 -1.99 -5.66
C GLY A 15 -10.04 -3.25 -5.61
N HIS A 16 -9.34 -4.27 -5.23
CA HIS A 16 -9.88 -5.60 -5.08
C HIS A 16 -10.52 -5.72 -3.70
N ILE A 17 -11.77 -6.15 -3.69
CA ILE A 17 -12.51 -6.34 -2.44
C ILE A 17 -12.16 -7.70 -1.85
N PRO A 18 -11.85 -7.79 -0.54
CA PRO A 18 -11.70 -9.09 0.11
C PRO A 18 -12.96 -9.94 -0.06
N PRO A 19 -12.83 -11.27 -0.17
CA PRO A 19 -14.00 -12.13 -0.22
C PRO A 19 -14.93 -11.92 0.98
N ASP A 20 -16.23 -12.10 0.78
CA ASP A 20 -17.23 -11.84 1.84
C ASP A 20 -17.00 -12.68 3.11
N TRP A 21 -16.37 -13.85 2.95
CA TRP A 21 -16.08 -14.72 4.10
C TRP A 21 -14.84 -14.26 4.88
N VAL A 22 -14.12 -13.27 4.39
CA VAL A 22 -12.98 -12.68 5.10
C VAL A 22 -13.45 -11.45 5.85
N ASP A 23 -13.34 -11.50 7.16
CA ASP A 23 -13.71 -10.37 8.00
C ASP A 23 -12.53 -9.41 8.09
N THR A 24 -12.69 -8.23 7.47
CA THR A 24 -11.72 -7.14 7.57
C THR A 24 -12.34 -6.01 8.37
N ASN A 25 -11.74 -5.66 9.50
CA ASN A 25 -12.34 -4.66 10.36
C ASN A 25 -11.91 -3.22 10.03
N ALA A 26 -10.81 -3.03 9.30
CA ALA A 26 -10.31 -1.69 9.02
C ALA A 26 -9.37 -1.65 7.82
N THR A 27 -9.30 -0.46 7.24
CA THR A 27 -8.29 -0.08 6.26
C THR A 27 -7.33 0.90 6.94
N TYR A 28 -6.05 0.76 6.67
CA TYR A 28 -5.00 1.60 7.24
C TYR A 28 -4.25 2.34 6.15
N PHE A 29 -4.02 3.62 6.40
CA PHE A 29 -3.04 4.40 5.66
C PHE A 29 -1.67 4.14 6.29
N ILE A 30 -0.68 3.78 5.47
CA ILE A 30 0.63 3.33 5.95
C ILE A 30 1.71 4.09 5.21
N THR A 31 2.73 4.53 5.96
CA THR A 31 3.96 5.09 5.42
C THR A 31 5.14 4.29 5.97
N ILE A 32 5.99 3.80 5.09
CA ILE A 32 7.19 3.06 5.48
C ILE A 32 8.39 3.78 4.87
N ASN A 33 9.34 4.15 5.72
CA ASN A 33 10.54 4.87 5.30
C ASN A 33 11.74 3.94 5.23
N CYS A 34 12.61 4.16 4.25
CA CYS A 34 13.94 3.56 4.24
C CYS A 34 14.81 4.26 5.29
N LYS A 35 15.78 3.53 5.81
CA LYS A 35 16.72 4.04 6.81
C LYS A 35 17.50 5.22 6.27
N GLN A 36 17.98 5.12 5.04
CA GLN A 36 18.76 6.15 4.39
C GLN A 36 17.87 7.03 3.53
N ARG A 37 17.67 8.29 3.95
CA ARG A 37 16.81 9.24 3.25
C ARG A 37 17.58 9.91 2.11
N GLY A 38 16.84 10.28 1.05
CA GLY A 38 17.41 10.97 -0.10
C GLY A 38 18.10 10.08 -1.12
N LYS A 39 18.21 8.79 -0.86
CA LYS A 39 18.82 7.83 -1.78
C LYS A 39 17.73 7.01 -2.47
N ALA A 40 17.85 6.85 -3.79
CA ALA A 40 16.92 6.04 -4.56
C ALA A 40 17.14 4.56 -4.29
N GLN A 41 16.17 3.92 -3.68
CA GLN A 41 16.21 2.49 -3.34
C GLN A 41 14.99 1.77 -3.91
N LEU A 42 13.78 2.26 -3.59
CA LEU A 42 12.54 1.57 -3.94
C LEU A 42 12.17 1.73 -5.42
N THR A 43 12.68 2.77 -6.06
CA THR A 43 12.38 3.07 -7.47
C THR A 43 13.56 2.82 -8.41
N ALA A 44 14.66 2.25 -7.89
CA ALA A 44 15.86 2.01 -8.67
C ALA A 44 15.70 0.74 -9.53
N ASP A 45 16.13 0.84 -10.79
CA ASP A 45 16.17 -0.28 -11.73
C ASP A 45 14.86 -1.07 -11.79
N ASP A 46 14.89 -2.37 -11.52
CA ASP A 46 13.73 -3.26 -11.52
C ASP A 46 13.10 -3.44 -10.14
N MET A 47 13.54 -2.65 -9.16
CA MET A 47 13.04 -2.78 -7.78
C MET A 47 11.52 -2.58 -7.67
N PRO A 48 10.90 -1.60 -8.37
CA PRO A 48 9.45 -1.47 -8.30
C PRO A 48 8.71 -2.75 -8.68
N GLN A 49 9.13 -3.43 -9.74
CA GLN A 49 8.49 -4.68 -10.16
C GLN A 49 8.64 -5.76 -9.10
N LYS A 50 9.83 -5.89 -8.50
CA LYS A 50 10.08 -6.87 -7.45
C LYS A 50 9.20 -6.62 -6.22
N ILE A 51 9.10 -5.37 -5.81
CA ILE A 51 8.25 -5.00 -4.67
C ILE A 51 6.80 -5.31 -4.99
N PHE A 52 6.33 -4.92 -6.16
CA PHE A 52 4.94 -5.13 -6.56
C PHE A 52 4.58 -6.62 -6.70
N ASP A 53 5.52 -7.44 -7.17
CA ASP A 53 5.32 -8.88 -7.21
C ASP A 53 5.08 -9.45 -5.80
N SER A 54 5.82 -8.94 -4.81
CA SER A 54 5.63 -9.36 -3.42
C SER A 54 4.29 -8.87 -2.84
N VAL A 55 3.86 -7.68 -3.24
CA VAL A 55 2.55 -7.14 -2.82
C VAL A 55 1.44 -8.05 -3.33
N GLN A 56 1.50 -8.43 -4.60
CA GLN A 56 0.54 -9.34 -5.22
C GLN A 56 0.56 -10.73 -4.55
N PHE A 57 1.75 -11.25 -4.29
CA PHE A 57 1.91 -12.54 -3.63
C PHE A 57 1.26 -12.55 -2.24
N TYR A 58 1.43 -11.48 -1.47
CA TYR A 58 0.80 -11.37 -0.15
C TYR A 58 -0.72 -11.28 -0.24
N GLN A 59 -1.25 -10.62 -1.26
CA GLN A 59 -2.69 -10.60 -1.49
C GLN A 59 -3.21 -11.99 -1.89
N ASP A 60 -2.53 -12.66 -2.80
CA ASP A 60 -2.91 -13.99 -3.26
C ASP A 60 -2.86 -15.01 -2.13
N SER A 61 -1.92 -14.81 -1.20
CA SER A 61 -1.79 -15.63 0.01
C SER A 61 -2.71 -15.20 1.15
N ARG A 62 -3.55 -14.18 0.91
CA ARG A 62 -4.58 -13.70 1.82
C ARG A 62 -4.04 -13.08 3.11
N HIS A 63 -2.86 -12.48 3.04
CA HIS A 63 -2.29 -11.75 4.17
C HIS A 63 -2.85 -10.33 4.26
N TRP A 64 -3.11 -9.70 3.13
CA TRP A 64 -3.64 -8.35 3.06
C TRP A 64 -4.38 -8.09 1.76
N TRP A 65 -5.10 -6.94 1.73
CA TRP A 65 -5.78 -6.45 0.54
C TRP A 65 -5.48 -4.97 0.35
N PRO A 66 -4.39 -4.63 -0.35
CA PRO A 66 -4.06 -3.24 -0.62
C PRO A 66 -4.99 -2.65 -1.67
N GLU A 67 -5.35 -1.40 -1.48
CA GLU A 67 -6.03 -0.61 -2.51
C GLU A 67 -5.01 0.07 -3.42
N ILE A 68 -3.86 0.46 -2.84
CA ILE A 68 -2.79 1.12 -3.56
C ILE A 68 -1.48 0.99 -2.79
N PHE A 69 -0.39 0.83 -3.53
CA PHE A 69 0.99 1.06 -3.08
C PHE A 69 1.62 2.08 -4.00
N LEU A 70 2.14 3.15 -3.46
CA LEU A 70 2.89 4.15 -4.23
C LEU A 70 4.31 4.20 -3.70
N LEU A 71 5.28 3.93 -4.57
CA LEU A 71 6.70 3.95 -4.20
C LEU A 71 7.31 5.31 -4.51
N ARG A 72 8.00 5.85 -3.53
CA ARG A 72 8.93 6.96 -3.69
C ARG A 72 10.34 6.40 -3.58
N PRO A 73 11.38 7.16 -3.93
CA PRO A 73 12.74 6.62 -3.89
C PRO A 73 13.14 6.05 -2.54
N ASP A 74 12.76 6.67 -1.44
CA ASP A 74 13.21 6.30 -0.10
C ASP A 74 12.07 6.01 0.88
N HIS A 75 10.83 5.90 0.40
CA HIS A 75 9.67 5.58 1.24
C HIS A 75 8.50 5.12 0.36
N LEU A 76 7.47 4.62 1.01
CA LEU A 76 6.24 4.25 0.31
C LEU A 76 5.02 4.69 1.11
N HIS A 77 3.91 4.84 0.41
CA HIS A 77 2.59 5.03 0.99
C HIS A 77 1.65 3.95 0.48
N ALA A 78 0.74 3.52 1.33
CA ALA A 78 -0.23 2.49 0.96
C ALA A 78 -1.53 2.64 1.72
N LEU A 79 -2.61 2.12 1.13
CA LEU A 79 -3.88 1.88 1.81
C LEU A 79 -4.11 0.38 1.80
N ILE A 80 -4.19 -0.23 2.98
CA ILE A 80 -4.23 -1.69 3.10
C ILE A 80 -5.29 -2.10 4.11
N SER A 81 -6.12 -3.10 3.72
CA SER A 81 -7.02 -3.79 4.64
C SER A 81 -6.40 -5.12 5.04
N PHE A 82 -6.60 -5.49 6.31
CA PHE A 82 -6.06 -6.71 6.88
C PHE A 82 -7.19 -7.59 7.37
N SER A 83 -6.95 -8.91 7.40
CA SER A 83 -7.91 -9.85 7.95
C SER A 83 -8.02 -9.69 9.47
N TRP A 84 -9.26 -9.63 9.95
CA TRP A 84 -9.55 -9.60 11.40
C TRP A 84 -9.02 -10.84 12.12
N ASP A 85 -9.12 -12.00 11.46
CA ASP A 85 -8.76 -13.29 12.04
C ASP A 85 -7.27 -13.52 12.17
N GLN A 86 -6.44 -12.63 11.64
CA GLN A 86 -5.01 -12.78 11.81
C GLN A 86 -4.64 -12.46 13.24
N LYS A 87 -4.37 -13.49 14.02
CA LYS A 87 -3.96 -13.38 15.44
C LYS A 87 -2.77 -12.44 15.63
N LYS A 88 -2.03 -12.25 14.58
CA LYS A 88 -0.81 -11.47 14.59
C LYS A 88 -1.02 -10.01 14.24
N GLY A 89 -2.17 -9.66 13.68
CA GLY A 89 -2.51 -8.29 13.34
C GLY A 89 -1.60 -7.64 12.29
N ILE A 90 -1.83 -6.34 12.11
CA ILE A 90 -1.13 -5.51 11.13
C ILE A 90 0.40 -5.53 11.31
N ASN A 91 0.88 -5.44 12.55
CA ASN A 91 2.32 -5.43 12.85
C ASN A 91 3.02 -6.68 12.33
N SER A 92 2.42 -7.84 12.51
CA SER A 92 3.02 -9.09 12.09
C SER A 92 3.12 -9.19 10.57
N VAL A 93 2.07 -8.81 9.87
CA VAL A 93 2.06 -8.85 8.40
C VAL A 93 3.08 -7.87 7.83
N LEU A 94 3.06 -6.63 8.31
CA LEU A 94 4.01 -5.62 7.84
C LEU A 94 5.45 -5.98 8.18
N SER A 95 5.71 -6.45 9.38
CA SER A 95 7.05 -6.86 9.78
C SER A 95 7.57 -8.03 8.94
N SER A 96 6.69 -9.00 8.65
CA SER A 96 7.01 -10.12 7.77
C SER A 96 7.37 -9.64 6.36
N TRP A 97 6.54 -8.77 5.80
CA TRP A 97 6.77 -8.25 4.46
C TRP A 97 8.04 -7.40 4.39
N LYS A 98 8.26 -6.50 5.35
CA LYS A 98 9.47 -5.68 5.42
C LYS A 98 10.72 -6.57 5.49
N ARG A 99 10.67 -7.61 6.31
CA ARG A 99 11.80 -8.54 6.47
C ARG A 99 12.07 -9.29 5.16
N PHE A 100 11.03 -9.72 4.49
CA PHE A 100 11.17 -10.39 3.19
C PHE A 100 11.88 -9.49 2.17
N ILE A 101 11.43 -8.25 2.03
CA ILE A 101 12.02 -7.26 1.11
C ILE A 101 13.47 -6.97 1.49
N ALA A 102 13.74 -6.79 2.78
CA ALA A 102 15.08 -6.51 3.27
C ALA A 102 16.06 -7.66 2.96
N ARG A 103 15.64 -8.88 3.26
CA ARG A 103 16.50 -10.06 3.07
C ARG A 103 16.72 -10.39 1.60
N LYS A 104 15.69 -10.29 0.80
CA LYS A 104 15.75 -10.72 -0.60
C LYS A 104 16.37 -9.65 -1.49
N TYR A 105 16.06 -8.39 -1.24
CA TYR A 105 16.43 -7.29 -2.14
C TYR A 105 17.39 -6.27 -1.53
N GLY A 106 17.77 -6.44 -0.28
CA GLY A 106 18.74 -5.57 0.36
C GLY A 106 18.25 -4.19 0.77
N ILE A 107 16.92 -4.01 0.86
CA ILE A 107 16.35 -2.73 1.32
C ILE A 107 16.53 -2.61 2.83
N GLU A 108 17.06 -1.48 3.27
CA GLU A 108 17.17 -1.16 4.69
C GLU A 108 16.06 -0.22 5.10
N TRP A 109 15.15 -0.71 5.95
CA TRP A 109 14.01 0.05 6.45
C TRP A 109 14.32 0.72 7.76
N GLN A 110 13.65 1.85 8.05
CA GLN A 110 13.54 2.30 9.43
C GLN A 110 12.78 1.25 10.26
N ILE A 111 13.07 1.19 11.55
CA ILE A 111 12.50 0.16 12.43
C ILE A 111 10.98 0.29 12.48
N ASP A 112 10.49 1.51 12.67
CA ASP A 112 9.07 1.78 12.81
C ASP A 112 8.46 2.15 11.45
N TYR A 113 7.12 2.16 11.42
CA TYR A 113 6.36 2.70 10.31
C TYR A 113 5.23 3.54 10.88
N PHE A 114 4.68 4.44 10.06
CA PHE A 114 3.51 5.23 10.42
C PHE A 114 2.26 4.52 9.93
N ASP A 115 1.23 4.42 10.79
CA ASP A 115 -0.06 3.90 10.41
C ASP A 115 -1.19 4.80 10.95
N HIS A 116 -2.25 4.90 10.17
CA HIS A 116 -3.45 5.63 10.54
C HIS A 116 -4.66 4.80 10.11
N ARG A 117 -5.50 4.43 11.07
CA ARG A 117 -6.73 3.71 10.79
C ARG A 117 -7.75 4.64 10.12
N ILE A 118 -8.26 4.24 8.99
CA ILE A 118 -9.30 5.00 8.28
C ILE A 118 -10.60 4.94 9.08
N ARG A 119 -11.15 6.10 9.42
CA ARG A 119 -12.29 6.21 10.33
C ARG A 119 -13.63 6.26 9.60
N ASN A 120 -13.66 6.84 8.41
CA ASN A 120 -14.90 7.01 7.63
C ASN A 120 -14.55 7.25 6.16
N GLU A 121 -15.57 7.42 5.33
CA GLU A 121 -15.41 7.61 3.90
C GLU A 121 -14.64 8.90 3.57
N SER A 122 -14.90 9.97 4.29
CA SER A 122 -14.20 11.24 4.08
C SER A 122 -12.70 11.10 4.38
N ASP A 123 -12.36 10.41 5.46
CA ASP A 123 -10.97 10.13 5.81
C ASP A 123 -10.30 9.27 4.73
N HIS A 124 -11.01 8.29 4.20
CA HIS A 124 -10.53 7.45 3.11
C HIS A 124 -10.22 8.28 1.85
N GLU A 125 -11.13 9.15 1.47
CA GLU A 125 -10.95 10.04 0.32
C GLU A 125 -9.72 10.95 0.51
N ASP A 126 -9.57 11.51 1.70
CA ASP A 126 -8.43 12.39 2.02
C ASP A 126 -7.10 11.65 1.88
N LYS A 127 -7.02 10.43 2.39
CA LYS A 127 -5.79 9.64 2.30
C LYS A 127 -5.51 9.16 0.89
N TRP A 128 -6.55 8.79 0.15
CA TRP A 128 -6.42 8.44 -1.26
C TRP A 128 -5.85 9.61 -2.05
N ASP A 129 -6.41 10.81 -1.87
CA ASP A 129 -5.94 12.01 -2.54
C ASP A 129 -4.53 12.39 -2.11
N TYR A 130 -4.20 12.21 -0.82
CA TYR A 130 -2.85 12.45 -0.32
C TYR A 130 -1.84 11.57 -1.05
N ILE A 131 -2.12 10.29 -1.19
CA ILE A 131 -1.22 9.36 -1.88
C ILE A 131 -1.11 9.72 -3.36
N ARG A 132 -2.25 9.91 -4.01
CA ARG A 132 -2.30 10.20 -5.44
C ARG A 132 -1.52 11.46 -5.81
N GLN A 133 -1.70 12.51 -5.03
CA GLN A 133 -1.08 13.80 -5.29
C GLN A 133 0.33 13.94 -4.73
N ASN A 134 0.83 12.94 -4.02
CA ASN A 134 2.12 13.04 -3.36
C ASN A 134 3.27 13.39 -4.33
N PRO A 135 3.45 12.69 -5.47
CA PRO A 135 4.52 13.07 -6.40
C PRO A 135 4.34 14.45 -7.04
N VAL A 136 3.09 14.89 -7.20
CA VAL A 136 2.80 16.23 -7.73
C VAL A 136 3.22 17.30 -6.72
N ARG A 137 2.83 17.14 -5.45
CA ARG A 137 3.21 18.09 -4.38
C ARG A 137 4.70 18.21 -4.20
N GLU A 138 5.43 17.14 -4.45
CA GLU A 138 6.90 17.13 -4.36
C GLU A 138 7.58 17.64 -5.63
N GLY A 139 6.80 18.03 -6.63
CA GLY A 139 7.34 18.63 -7.86
C GLY A 139 7.97 17.61 -8.81
N LEU A 140 7.67 16.32 -8.67
CA LEU A 140 8.26 15.28 -9.49
C LEU A 140 7.54 15.07 -10.81
N VAL A 141 6.25 15.31 -10.84
CA VAL A 141 5.39 15.21 -12.03
C VAL A 141 4.37 16.33 -11.99
N GLU A 142 3.80 16.67 -13.14
CA GLU A 142 2.76 17.70 -13.23
C GLU A 142 1.37 17.14 -12.91
N SER A 143 1.14 15.87 -13.23
CA SER A 143 -0.13 15.19 -13.01
C SER A 143 0.14 13.85 -12.34
N TYR A 144 -0.77 13.42 -11.47
CA TYR A 144 -0.60 12.19 -10.69
C TYR A 144 -0.41 10.95 -11.58
N ASP A 145 -1.08 10.89 -12.71
CA ASP A 145 -1.03 9.74 -13.61
C ASP A 145 0.30 9.59 -14.34
N GLN A 146 1.17 10.59 -14.26
CA GLN A 146 2.53 10.53 -14.80
C GLN A 146 3.49 9.77 -13.88
N TRP A 147 3.13 9.54 -12.61
CA TRP A 147 4.00 8.80 -11.69
C TRP A 147 3.86 7.30 -11.97
N PRO A 148 4.94 6.59 -12.37
CA PRO A 148 4.82 5.21 -12.84
C PRO A 148 4.87 4.16 -11.73
N HIS A 149 5.34 4.52 -10.54
CA HIS A 149 5.65 3.54 -9.48
C HIS A 149 4.46 3.35 -8.56
N VAL A 150 3.36 2.86 -9.12
CA VAL A 150 2.09 2.64 -8.42
C VAL A 150 1.60 1.23 -8.70
N TRP A 151 1.21 0.52 -7.64
CA TRP A 151 0.52 -0.75 -7.74
C TRP A 151 -0.94 -0.57 -7.31
N ARG A 152 -1.83 -1.12 -8.11
CA ARG A 152 -3.26 -1.24 -7.81
C ARG A 152 -3.69 -2.67 -8.11
N PRO A 153 -4.74 -3.19 -7.46
CA PRO A 153 -5.22 -4.53 -7.78
C PRO A 153 -5.48 -4.70 -9.28
N GLY A 154 -4.75 -5.66 -9.88
CA GLY A 154 -4.87 -5.96 -11.29
C GLY A 154 -4.09 -5.06 -12.24
N ALA A 155 -3.34 -4.07 -11.73
CA ALA A 155 -2.60 -3.15 -12.61
C ALA A 155 -1.38 -2.56 -11.93
N ILE A 156 -0.34 -2.27 -12.73
CA ILE A 156 0.78 -1.42 -12.33
C ILE A 156 0.62 -0.11 -13.08
N GLY A 157 0.66 1.00 -12.33
CA GLY A 157 0.33 2.33 -12.85
C GLY A 157 -1.12 2.70 -12.55
N TRP A 158 -1.52 3.84 -13.05
CA TRP A 158 -2.87 4.39 -12.79
C TRP A 158 -3.95 3.86 -13.73
#